data_6c9a88160e992061549282b38d2a76de
#
_entry.id   6c9a88160e992061549282b38d2a76de
#
_cell.length_a   1.000
_cell.length_b   1.000
_cell.length_c   1.000
_cell.angle_alpha   90.00
_cell.angle_beta   90.00
_cell.angle_gamma   90.00
#
_symmetry.space_group_name_H-M   'P 1'
#
loop_
_entity.id
_entity.type
_entity.pdbx_description
1 polymer ?
#
loop_
_entity_poly.entity_id
_entity_poly.type
_entity_poly.pdbx_seq_one_letter_code
_entity_poly.pdbx_strand_id
1 'polypeptide(L)'
;MVCHGELVRLKPSVHRLTAFYLTMSLGGALGGVFVAIVAPVVFTTFAEYYIGVFGAGLLAWMCGSLDAIKSLAKLDKGGKTEKRKRALDKRKMPILKKQMYATVFCMLGGLVLISMFFLHSSIVEGIFHKQSRNFYGTLGVSDTQNRAGQLVRELADGTTVHGSQIMTPKYRKIPTGYFKFGSGFGVVARFLEYTGPLNMGVIGLGAGTIAAYGEKGDVFRFYEINPAVKKIASEYFYFLNDSLANIKVILGDERISLERERREHGSQQFHILAVDAFSNDAPPAHLLTKESFALYFHRLRENGVLAVNITNAHLDLSPVV
;
A
#
# COMPACT_ATOMS: atom_id res chain seq x y z
N MET A 1 3.15 9.71 22.68
CA MET A 1 3.66 10.42 23.89
C MET A 1 3.72 9.52 25.11
N VAL A 2 2.70 8.72 25.48
CA VAL A 2 2.71 7.87 26.70
C VAL A 2 3.86 6.89 26.71
N CYS A 3 4.07 6.09 25.66
CA CYS A 3 5.15 5.11 25.60
C CYS A 3 6.54 5.74 25.75
N HIS A 4 6.76 6.92 25.13
CA HIS A 4 8.04 7.64 25.28
C HIS A 4 8.24 8.17 26.71
N GLY A 5 7.18 8.68 27.33
CA GLY A 5 7.23 9.12 28.75
C GLY A 5 7.59 7.98 29.69
N GLU A 6 7.00 6.80 29.46
CA GLU A 6 7.32 5.61 30.27
C GLU A 6 8.75 5.11 30.02
N LEU A 7 9.24 5.13 28.79
CA LEU A 7 10.64 4.79 28.49
C LEU A 7 11.63 5.74 29.21
N VAL A 8 11.34 7.06 29.21
CA VAL A 8 12.17 8.02 29.96
C VAL A 8 12.15 7.73 31.47
N ARG A 9 10.96 7.41 32.01
CA ARG A 9 10.79 7.07 33.43
C ARG A 9 11.52 5.78 33.81
N LEU A 10 11.59 4.80 32.92
CA LEU A 10 12.23 3.52 33.12
C LEU A 10 13.73 3.54 32.81
N LYS A 11 14.29 4.68 32.42
CA LYS A 11 15.71 4.81 32.10
C LYS A 11 16.57 4.37 33.30
N PRO A 12 17.44 3.37 33.12
CA PRO A 12 18.24 2.82 34.21
C PRO A 12 19.49 3.69 34.53
N SER A 13 20.25 3.28 35.57
CA SER A 13 21.56 3.87 35.87
C SER A 13 22.54 3.67 34.72
N VAL A 14 23.62 4.48 34.71
CA VAL A 14 24.64 4.53 33.64
C VAL A 14 25.16 3.16 33.21
N HIS A 15 25.41 2.26 34.19
CA HIS A 15 25.92 0.91 33.92
C HIS A 15 24.98 0.01 33.08
N ARG A 16 23.71 0.33 32.94
CA ARG A 16 22.72 -0.46 32.18
C ARG A 16 22.17 0.27 30.96
N LEU A 17 22.70 1.44 30.62
CA LEU A 17 22.21 2.22 29.50
C LEU A 17 22.34 1.51 28.15
N THR A 18 23.46 0.81 27.93
CA THR A 18 23.68 0.04 26.71
C THR A 18 22.61 -1.04 26.52
N ALA A 19 22.33 -1.84 27.57
CA ALA A 19 21.30 -2.86 27.53
C ALA A 19 19.91 -2.25 27.30
N PHE A 20 19.61 -1.09 27.89
CA PHE A 20 18.35 -0.38 27.72
C PHE A 20 18.16 0.07 26.27
N TYR A 21 19.15 0.72 25.65
CA TYR A 21 19.06 1.17 24.27
C TYR A 21 19.06 0.02 23.26
N LEU A 22 19.83 -1.06 23.55
CA LEU A 22 19.75 -2.29 22.73
C LEU A 22 18.36 -2.91 22.74
N THR A 23 17.73 -3.02 23.93
CA THR A 23 16.38 -3.56 24.05
C THR A 23 15.37 -2.68 23.29
N MET A 24 15.52 -1.35 23.37
CA MET A 24 14.67 -0.40 22.67
C MET A 24 14.83 -0.52 21.16
N SER A 25 16.07 -0.62 20.67
CA SER A 25 16.39 -0.82 19.25
C SER A 25 15.86 -2.17 18.73
N LEU A 26 16.02 -3.23 19.52
CA LEU A 26 15.49 -4.57 19.21
C LEU A 26 13.96 -4.54 19.10
N GLY A 27 13.27 -3.88 20.04
CA GLY A 27 11.82 -3.71 19.99
C GLY A 27 11.37 -2.94 18.75
N GLY A 28 12.08 -1.87 18.37
CA GLY A 28 11.83 -1.12 17.14
C GLY A 28 12.04 -1.97 15.89
N ALA A 29 13.14 -2.73 15.82
CA ALA A 29 13.43 -3.64 14.71
C ALA A 29 12.37 -4.73 14.57
N LEU A 30 11.97 -5.39 15.67
CA LEU A 30 10.91 -6.41 15.66
C LEU A 30 9.55 -5.82 15.24
N GLY A 31 9.22 -4.62 15.72
CA GLY A 31 8.01 -3.91 15.28
C GLY A 31 8.04 -3.58 13.78
N GLY A 32 9.18 -3.12 13.27
CA GLY A 32 9.39 -2.88 11.84
C GLY A 32 9.24 -4.15 10.99
N VAL A 33 9.87 -5.26 11.40
CA VAL A 33 9.72 -6.57 10.74
C VAL A 33 8.26 -7.03 10.77
N PHE A 34 7.57 -6.88 11.91
CA PHE A 34 6.17 -7.26 12.01
C PHE A 34 5.30 -6.47 11.02
N VAL A 35 5.42 -5.14 10.98
CA VAL A 35 4.58 -4.29 10.12
C VAL A 35 4.94 -4.43 8.63
N ALA A 36 6.24 -4.52 8.30
CA ALA A 36 6.68 -4.53 6.90
C ALA A 36 6.64 -5.91 6.24
N ILE A 37 6.80 -6.99 7.01
CA ILE A 37 6.92 -8.35 6.46
C ILE A 37 5.77 -9.24 6.91
N VAL A 38 5.47 -9.30 8.22
CA VAL A 38 4.49 -10.25 8.75
C VAL A 38 3.06 -9.78 8.46
N ALA A 39 2.75 -8.53 8.77
CA ALA A 39 1.40 -7.99 8.62
C ALA A 39 0.86 -8.08 7.19
N PRO A 40 1.61 -7.75 6.11
CA PRO A 40 1.13 -7.89 4.74
C PRO A 40 0.85 -9.32 4.29
N VAL A 41 1.43 -10.31 4.96
CA VAL A 41 1.19 -11.73 4.67
C VAL A 41 0.00 -12.27 5.45
N VAL A 42 -0.20 -11.79 6.69
CA VAL A 42 -1.24 -12.29 7.60
C VAL A 42 -2.57 -11.56 7.42
N PHE A 43 -2.52 -10.25 7.17
CA PHE A 43 -3.72 -9.41 7.10
C PHE A 43 -3.96 -8.91 5.68
N THR A 44 -5.19 -8.99 5.23
CA THR A 44 -5.65 -8.39 3.95
C THR A 44 -5.92 -6.88 4.06
N THR A 45 -6.09 -6.38 5.30
CA THR A 45 -6.31 -4.98 5.64
C THR A 45 -5.22 -4.50 6.60
N PHE A 46 -5.26 -3.22 7.02
CA PHE A 46 -4.32 -2.65 7.99
C PHE A 46 -4.70 -2.95 9.46
N ALA A 47 -5.01 -4.22 9.77
CA ALA A 47 -5.40 -4.66 11.12
C ALA A 47 -4.32 -4.36 12.17
N GLU A 48 -3.04 -4.39 11.80
CA GLU A 48 -1.91 -4.07 12.68
C GLU A 48 -1.97 -2.65 13.25
N TYR A 49 -2.62 -1.71 12.56
CA TYR A 49 -2.84 -0.37 13.10
C TYR A 49 -3.72 -0.41 14.35
N TYR A 50 -4.84 -1.13 14.29
CA TYR A 50 -5.76 -1.28 15.44
C TYR A 50 -5.09 -2.04 16.58
N ILE A 51 -4.31 -3.09 16.27
CA ILE A 51 -3.52 -3.87 17.23
C ILE A 51 -2.49 -2.97 17.93
N GLY A 52 -1.78 -2.14 17.17
CA GLY A 52 -0.77 -1.22 17.70
C GLY A 52 -1.36 -0.16 18.63
N VAL A 53 -2.48 0.46 18.24
CA VAL A 53 -3.18 1.47 19.07
C VAL A 53 -3.72 0.84 20.35
N PHE A 54 -4.38 -0.32 20.25
CA PHE A 54 -4.87 -1.06 21.41
C PHE A 54 -3.73 -1.48 22.34
N GLY A 55 -2.65 -2.03 21.78
CA GLY A 55 -1.46 -2.43 22.53
C GLY A 55 -0.81 -1.27 23.29
N ALA A 56 -0.70 -0.10 22.68
CA ALA A 56 -0.19 1.11 23.33
C ALA A 56 -1.10 1.57 24.48
N GLY A 57 -2.43 1.52 24.29
CA GLY A 57 -3.41 1.81 25.34
C GLY A 57 -3.33 0.82 26.52
N LEU A 58 -3.20 -0.46 26.21
CA LEU A 58 -3.05 -1.52 27.21
C LEU A 58 -1.75 -1.37 28.03
N LEU A 59 -0.64 -1.08 27.37
CA LEU A 59 0.63 -0.81 28.04
C LEU A 59 0.53 0.39 28.97
N ALA A 60 -0.09 1.48 28.52
CA ALA A 60 -0.32 2.67 29.35
C ALA A 60 -1.16 2.34 30.61
N TRP A 61 -2.23 1.57 30.44
CA TRP A 61 -3.06 1.10 31.55
C TRP A 61 -2.28 0.18 32.51
N MET A 62 -1.46 -0.76 31.98
CA MET A 62 -0.63 -1.65 32.81
C MET A 62 0.38 -0.86 33.65
N CYS A 63 1.08 0.10 33.06
CA CYS A 63 2.03 0.95 33.78
C CYS A 63 1.34 1.74 34.92
N GLY A 64 0.19 2.36 34.61
CA GLY A 64 -0.60 3.06 35.61
C GLY A 64 -1.11 2.15 36.74
N SER A 65 -1.50 0.92 36.40
CA SER A 65 -1.95 -0.09 37.38
C SER A 65 -0.82 -0.53 38.32
N LEU A 66 0.36 -0.77 37.79
CA LEU A 66 1.56 -1.13 38.58
C LEU A 66 1.92 0.01 39.54
N ASP A 67 1.83 1.26 39.11
CA ASP A 67 2.11 2.41 39.96
C ASP A 67 1.07 2.58 41.08
N ALA A 68 -0.20 2.33 40.77
CA ALA A 68 -1.28 2.33 41.75
C ALA A 68 -1.04 1.24 42.81
N ILE A 69 -0.71 0.01 42.39
CA ILE A 69 -0.38 -1.11 43.28
C ILE A 69 0.79 -0.76 44.20
N LYS A 70 1.89 -0.23 43.64
CA LYS A 70 3.07 0.20 44.42
C LYS A 70 2.73 1.29 45.44
N SER A 71 1.87 2.25 45.03
CA SER A 71 1.42 3.33 45.92
C SER A 71 0.53 2.83 47.04
N LEU A 72 -0.37 1.88 46.76
CA LEU A 72 -1.21 1.24 47.77
C LEU A 72 -0.38 0.40 48.76
N ALA A 73 0.58 -0.36 48.26
CA ALA A 73 1.49 -1.17 49.09
C ALA A 73 2.35 -0.33 50.04
N LYS A 74 2.77 0.87 49.59
CA LYS A 74 3.49 1.84 50.48
C LYS A 74 2.59 2.37 51.57
N LEU A 75 1.32 2.61 51.30
CA LEU A 75 0.35 3.10 52.28
C LEU A 75 0.02 2.04 53.32
N ASP A 76 0.03 0.75 52.99
CA ASP A 76 -0.41 -0.35 53.85
C ASP A 76 0.60 -0.68 55.01
N LYS A 77 1.88 -0.34 54.80
CA LYS A 77 2.94 -0.63 55.78
C LYS A 77 2.87 0.21 57.08
N GLY A 78 1.84 1.01 57.30
CA GLY A 78 1.85 2.07 58.32
C GLY A 78 0.80 2.04 59.45
N GLY A 79 -0.03 1.00 59.66
CA GLY A 79 -1.12 1.26 60.57
C GLY A 79 -1.69 0.13 61.42
N LYS A 80 -1.49 0.17 62.74
CA LYS A 80 -2.16 -0.72 63.69
C LYS A 80 -3.35 -0.07 64.47
N THR A 81 -3.58 1.25 64.40
CA THR A 81 -4.60 1.97 65.18
C THR A 81 -5.83 2.35 64.33
N GLU A 82 -7.04 2.28 64.84
CA GLU A 82 -8.31 2.49 64.10
C GLU A 82 -8.45 3.88 63.49
N LYS A 83 -7.99 4.93 64.17
CA LYS A 83 -7.90 6.29 63.63
C LYS A 83 -6.97 6.38 62.39
N ARG A 84 -5.90 5.59 62.39
CA ARG A 84 -4.92 5.50 61.31
C ARG A 84 -5.49 4.72 60.09
N LYS A 85 -6.33 3.69 60.34
CA LYS A 85 -7.05 2.95 59.31
C LYS A 85 -8.00 3.85 58.53
N ARG A 86 -8.83 4.67 59.20
CA ARG A 86 -9.76 5.63 58.57
C ARG A 86 -9.01 6.70 57.74
N ALA A 87 -7.87 7.18 58.23
CA ALA A 87 -7.01 8.12 57.48
C ALA A 87 -6.37 7.47 56.23
N LEU A 88 -6.01 6.19 56.34
CA LEU A 88 -5.46 5.36 55.29
C LEU A 88 -6.49 5.13 54.17
N ASP A 89 -7.73 4.78 54.54
CA ASP A 89 -8.81 4.56 53.57
C ASP A 89 -9.15 5.83 52.81
N LYS A 90 -9.12 7.01 53.44
CA LYS A 90 -9.27 8.29 52.76
C LYS A 90 -8.16 8.56 51.73
N ARG A 91 -6.93 8.05 51.95
CA ARG A 91 -5.82 8.19 51.00
C ARG A 91 -5.82 7.14 49.90
N LYS A 92 -6.33 5.93 50.17
CA LYS A 92 -6.47 4.84 49.18
C LYS A 92 -7.61 5.12 48.17
N MET A 93 -8.70 5.72 48.62
CA MET A 93 -9.90 5.96 47.81
C MET A 93 -9.62 6.74 46.51
N PRO A 94 -8.87 7.85 46.47
CA PRO A 94 -8.62 8.56 45.21
C PRO A 94 -7.76 7.76 44.23
N ILE A 95 -6.83 6.93 44.73
CA ILE A 95 -5.99 6.06 43.90
C ILE A 95 -6.85 4.97 43.25
N LEU A 96 -7.73 4.33 44.03
CA LEU A 96 -8.65 3.30 43.54
C LEU A 96 -9.64 3.88 42.53
N LYS A 97 -10.22 5.05 42.79
CA LYS A 97 -11.12 5.73 41.86
C LYS A 97 -10.41 6.06 40.54
N LYS A 98 -9.19 6.63 40.60
CA LYS A 98 -8.39 6.92 39.40
C LYS A 98 -8.13 5.65 38.60
N GLN A 99 -7.77 4.56 39.25
CA GLN A 99 -7.51 3.28 38.61
C GLN A 99 -8.79 2.69 37.98
N MET A 100 -9.91 2.78 38.67
CA MET A 100 -11.21 2.36 38.14
C MET A 100 -11.57 3.14 36.86
N TYR A 101 -11.44 4.49 36.88
CA TYR A 101 -11.71 5.29 35.69
C TYR A 101 -10.76 4.96 34.54
N ALA A 102 -9.46 4.74 34.83
CA ALA A 102 -8.49 4.32 33.81
C ALA A 102 -8.85 2.96 33.21
N THR A 103 -9.30 2.01 34.01
CA THR A 103 -9.74 0.69 33.55
C THR A 103 -10.98 0.81 32.67
N VAL A 104 -12.01 1.55 33.11
CA VAL A 104 -13.23 1.77 32.33
C VAL A 104 -12.90 2.46 31.00
N PHE A 105 -12.05 3.49 31.02
CA PHE A 105 -11.62 4.18 29.81
C PHE A 105 -10.87 3.27 28.83
N CYS A 106 -9.95 2.43 29.34
CA CYS A 106 -9.24 1.45 28.53
C CYS A 106 -10.19 0.42 27.91
N MET A 107 -11.16 -0.09 28.67
CA MET A 107 -12.18 -1.03 28.17
C MET A 107 -13.06 -0.40 27.11
N LEU A 108 -13.56 0.82 27.34
CA LEU A 108 -14.39 1.54 26.37
C LEU A 108 -13.59 1.87 25.11
N GLY A 109 -12.36 2.32 25.27
CA GLY A 109 -11.45 2.58 24.13
C GLY A 109 -11.18 1.31 23.31
N GLY A 110 -10.94 0.19 23.97
CA GLY A 110 -10.81 -1.12 23.32
C GLY A 110 -12.06 -1.55 22.56
N LEU A 111 -13.23 -1.38 23.16
CA LEU A 111 -14.52 -1.68 22.53
C LEU A 111 -14.74 -0.81 21.28
N VAL A 112 -14.45 0.48 21.36
CA VAL A 112 -14.54 1.41 20.21
C VAL A 112 -13.60 0.98 19.09
N LEU A 113 -12.33 0.64 19.40
CA LEU A 113 -11.37 0.19 18.40
C LEU A 113 -11.80 -1.11 17.71
N ILE A 114 -12.31 -2.07 18.49
CA ILE A 114 -12.87 -3.32 17.96
C ILE A 114 -14.05 -3.02 17.04
N SER A 115 -15.00 -2.18 17.49
CA SER A 115 -16.16 -1.80 16.68
C SER A 115 -15.76 -1.09 15.40
N MET A 116 -14.78 -0.18 15.46
CA MET A 116 -14.23 0.50 14.29
C MET A 116 -13.54 -0.47 13.33
N PHE A 117 -12.82 -1.47 13.85
CA PHE A 117 -12.20 -2.50 13.01
C PHE A 117 -13.25 -3.30 12.24
N PHE A 118 -14.27 -3.81 12.93
CA PHE A 118 -15.35 -4.58 12.28
C PHE A 118 -16.15 -3.72 11.29
N LEU A 119 -16.47 -2.48 11.65
CA LEU A 119 -17.15 -1.56 10.74
C LEU A 119 -16.31 -1.29 9.49
N HIS A 120 -15.02 -1.00 9.67
CA HIS A 120 -14.10 -0.80 8.55
C HIS A 120 -14.01 -2.04 7.66
N SER A 121 -13.83 -3.23 8.25
CA SER A 121 -13.78 -4.49 7.49
C SER A 121 -15.06 -4.74 6.71
N SER A 122 -16.24 -4.54 7.31
CA SER A 122 -17.52 -4.71 6.63
C SER A 122 -17.74 -3.73 5.48
N ILE A 123 -17.35 -2.46 5.66
CA ILE A 123 -17.43 -1.46 4.58
C ILE A 123 -16.51 -1.87 3.42
N VAL A 124 -15.29 -2.26 3.73
CA VAL A 124 -14.30 -2.65 2.75
C VAL A 124 -14.72 -3.90 1.98
N GLU A 125 -15.24 -4.92 2.67
CA GLU A 125 -15.81 -6.13 2.04
C GLU A 125 -17.04 -5.82 1.18
N GLY A 126 -17.83 -4.82 1.55
CA GLY A 126 -18.99 -4.38 0.76
C GLY A 126 -18.62 -3.62 -0.52
N ILE A 127 -17.45 -2.99 -0.57
CA ILE A 127 -16.99 -2.19 -1.72
C ILE A 127 -16.20 -3.04 -2.72
N PHE A 128 -15.33 -3.93 -2.23
CA PHE A 128 -14.39 -4.66 -3.07
C PHE A 128 -14.80 -6.12 -3.28
N HIS A 129 -14.92 -6.53 -4.53
CA HIS A 129 -15.11 -7.95 -4.91
C HIS A 129 -13.88 -8.80 -4.62
N LYS A 130 -12.71 -8.19 -4.66
CA LYS A 130 -11.43 -8.81 -4.36
C LYS A 130 -10.52 -7.82 -3.67
N GLN A 131 -9.88 -8.30 -2.61
CA GLN A 131 -8.76 -7.63 -1.98
C GLN A 131 -7.54 -8.53 -1.96
N SER A 132 -6.39 -7.93 -2.11
CA SER A 132 -5.11 -8.60 -2.01
C SER A 132 -4.11 -7.62 -1.41
N ARG A 133 -3.35 -8.08 -0.43
CA ARG A 133 -2.28 -7.31 0.18
C ARG A 133 -0.99 -8.12 0.12
N ASN A 134 0.09 -7.46 -0.23
CA ASN A 134 1.42 -8.02 -0.19
C ASN A 134 2.46 -6.92 0.10
N PHE A 135 3.74 -7.23 -0.07
CA PHE A 135 4.84 -6.28 0.15
C PHE A 135 4.72 -5.02 -0.71
N TYR A 136 4.16 -5.11 -1.92
CA TYR A 136 4.09 -4.00 -2.88
C TYR A 136 2.91 -3.05 -2.65
N GLY A 137 1.87 -3.47 -1.91
CA GLY A 137 0.71 -2.62 -1.65
C GLY A 137 -0.57 -3.39 -1.36
N THR A 138 -1.67 -2.66 -1.35
CA THR A 138 -3.01 -3.18 -1.07
C THR A 138 -3.91 -2.96 -2.29
N LEU A 139 -4.16 -4.03 -3.02
CA LEU A 139 -4.97 -4.00 -4.23
C LEU A 139 -6.44 -4.31 -3.92
N GLY A 140 -7.33 -3.58 -4.55
CA GLY A 140 -8.78 -3.79 -4.48
C GLY A 140 -9.41 -3.77 -5.86
N VAL A 141 -10.39 -4.64 -6.09
CA VAL A 141 -11.25 -4.64 -7.29
C VAL A 141 -12.66 -4.30 -6.87
N SER A 142 -13.21 -3.23 -7.41
CA SER A 142 -14.57 -2.76 -7.14
C SER A 142 -15.33 -2.51 -8.43
N ASP A 143 -16.65 -2.55 -8.34
CA ASP A 143 -17.54 -2.22 -9.46
C ASP A 143 -18.29 -0.93 -9.14
N THR A 144 -18.28 0.00 -10.08
CA THR A 144 -18.96 1.29 -10.02
C THR A 144 -19.89 1.45 -11.25
N GLN A 145 -20.66 2.52 -11.31
CA GLN A 145 -21.43 2.87 -12.51
C GLN A 145 -20.96 4.21 -13.06
N ASN A 146 -20.75 4.26 -14.37
CA ASN A 146 -20.49 5.53 -15.03
C ASN A 146 -21.79 6.35 -15.21
N ARG A 147 -21.64 7.59 -15.73
CA ARG A 147 -22.80 8.48 -15.97
C ARG A 147 -23.86 7.91 -16.93
N ALA A 148 -23.49 6.93 -17.74
CA ALA A 148 -24.40 6.24 -18.67
C ALA A 148 -25.05 4.98 -18.04
N GLY A 149 -24.85 4.75 -16.73
CA GLY A 149 -25.36 3.57 -16.01
C GLY A 149 -24.66 2.25 -16.33
N GLN A 150 -23.51 2.30 -17.03
CA GLN A 150 -22.76 1.10 -17.39
C GLN A 150 -21.87 0.68 -16.21
N LEU A 151 -21.79 -0.62 -15.98
CA LEU A 151 -20.90 -1.21 -14.98
C LEU A 151 -19.44 -0.99 -15.38
N VAL A 152 -18.67 -0.38 -14.48
CA VAL A 152 -17.22 -0.13 -14.62
C VAL A 152 -16.50 -0.84 -13.50
N ARG A 153 -15.59 -1.72 -13.84
CA ARG A 153 -14.69 -2.37 -12.89
C ARG A 153 -13.41 -1.58 -12.77
N GLU A 154 -12.98 -1.36 -11.54
CA GLU A 154 -11.80 -0.56 -11.20
C GLU A 154 -10.80 -1.39 -10.42
N LEU A 155 -9.52 -1.24 -10.75
CA LEU A 155 -8.39 -1.71 -9.96
C LEU A 155 -7.83 -0.52 -9.20
N ALA A 156 -7.83 -0.61 -7.88
CA ALA A 156 -7.22 0.40 -7.01
C ALA A 156 -6.04 -0.18 -6.21
N ASP A 157 -5.01 0.63 -5.97
CA ASP A 157 -3.98 0.40 -4.96
C ASP A 157 -4.14 1.47 -3.88
N GLY A 158 -4.52 1.05 -2.67
CA GLY A 158 -4.96 1.99 -1.64
C GLY A 158 -6.17 2.80 -2.10
N THR A 159 -5.99 4.11 -2.25
CA THR A 159 -7.03 5.06 -2.71
C THR A 159 -6.92 5.44 -4.18
N THR A 160 -5.88 5.00 -4.87
CA THR A 160 -5.59 5.40 -6.24
C THR A 160 -6.06 4.34 -7.24
N VAL A 161 -6.83 4.77 -8.26
CA VAL A 161 -7.29 3.89 -9.33
C VAL A 161 -6.20 3.76 -10.39
N HIS A 162 -5.70 2.54 -10.56
CA HIS A 162 -4.65 2.16 -11.52
C HIS A 162 -5.19 1.57 -12.83
N GLY A 163 -6.47 1.60 -13.03
CA GLY A 163 -7.11 1.18 -14.26
C GLY A 163 -8.57 0.86 -14.07
N SER A 164 -9.34 0.98 -15.15
CA SER A 164 -10.76 0.67 -15.14
C SER A 164 -11.19 0.03 -16.45
N GLN A 165 -12.28 -0.72 -16.44
CA GLN A 165 -12.85 -1.34 -17.63
C GLN A 165 -14.38 -1.29 -17.61
N ILE A 166 -14.99 -0.91 -18.74
CA ILE A 166 -16.44 -1.03 -18.91
C ILE A 166 -16.77 -2.50 -19.12
N MET A 167 -17.59 -3.09 -18.26
CA MET A 167 -17.84 -4.54 -18.26
C MET A 167 -18.87 -4.98 -19.31
N THR A 168 -19.61 -4.04 -19.90
CA THR A 168 -20.57 -4.32 -20.98
C THR A 168 -19.84 -4.88 -22.21
N PRO A 169 -20.23 -6.06 -22.77
CA PRO A 169 -19.49 -6.73 -23.85
C PRO A 169 -19.20 -5.84 -25.06
N LYS A 170 -20.14 -4.96 -25.42
CA LYS A 170 -19.99 -4.00 -26.54
C LYS A 170 -18.86 -2.99 -26.34
N TYR A 171 -18.56 -2.64 -25.07
CA TYR A 171 -17.64 -1.55 -24.74
C TYR A 171 -16.39 -2.01 -23.99
N ARG A 172 -16.30 -3.29 -23.60
CA ARG A 172 -15.23 -3.79 -22.75
C ARG A 172 -13.82 -3.76 -23.38
N LYS A 173 -13.77 -3.65 -24.72
CA LYS A 173 -12.51 -3.50 -25.47
C LYS A 173 -12.07 -2.04 -25.63
N ILE A 174 -12.88 -1.08 -25.18
CA ILE A 174 -12.53 0.33 -25.29
C ILE A 174 -11.55 0.69 -24.17
N PRO A 175 -10.35 1.22 -24.51
CA PRO A 175 -9.40 1.67 -23.49
C PRO A 175 -9.99 2.86 -22.72
N THR A 176 -9.77 2.84 -21.40
CA THR A 176 -10.36 3.80 -20.46
C THR A 176 -9.31 4.68 -19.79
N GLY A 177 -9.76 5.62 -18.97
CA GLY A 177 -8.90 6.49 -18.18
C GLY A 177 -7.97 7.33 -19.06
N TYR A 178 -6.73 7.43 -18.63
CA TYR A 178 -5.67 8.20 -19.33
C TYR A 178 -5.08 7.46 -20.54
N PHE A 179 -5.53 6.24 -20.83
CA PHE A 179 -5.20 5.49 -22.05
C PHE A 179 -6.31 5.52 -23.10
N LYS A 180 -7.40 6.28 -22.92
CA LYS A 180 -8.46 6.41 -23.92
C LYS A 180 -7.93 6.87 -25.28
N PHE A 181 -8.64 6.59 -26.36
CA PHE A 181 -8.24 6.92 -27.75
C PHE A 181 -7.82 8.37 -27.96
N GLY A 182 -8.40 9.33 -27.24
CA GLY A 182 -8.05 10.75 -27.33
C GLY A 182 -6.92 11.20 -26.40
N SER A 183 -6.27 10.30 -25.65
CA SER A 183 -5.09 10.63 -24.83
C SER A 183 -3.83 10.72 -25.70
N GLY A 184 -2.77 11.32 -25.17
CA GLY A 184 -1.48 11.36 -25.86
C GLY A 184 -0.98 9.97 -26.25
N PHE A 185 -1.07 8.99 -25.34
CA PHE A 185 -0.75 7.60 -25.65
C PHE A 185 -1.65 7.03 -26.74
N GLY A 186 -2.98 7.22 -26.62
CA GLY A 186 -3.94 6.68 -27.58
C GLY A 186 -3.76 7.24 -29.00
N VAL A 187 -3.40 8.51 -29.12
CA VAL A 187 -3.10 9.15 -30.43
C VAL A 187 -1.86 8.50 -31.05
N VAL A 188 -0.77 8.35 -30.28
CA VAL A 188 0.49 7.73 -30.78
C VAL A 188 0.27 6.28 -31.15
N ALA A 189 -0.38 5.48 -30.31
CA ALA A 189 -0.64 4.06 -30.57
C ALA A 189 -1.40 3.89 -31.88
N ARG A 190 -2.51 4.61 -32.07
CA ARG A 190 -3.32 4.56 -33.29
C ARG A 190 -2.60 5.07 -34.52
N PHE A 191 -1.77 6.10 -34.39
CA PHE A 191 -0.97 6.57 -35.52
C PHE A 191 0.01 5.50 -36.01
N LEU A 192 0.66 4.80 -35.10
CA LEU A 192 1.65 3.78 -35.44
C LEU A 192 1.02 2.47 -35.96
N GLU A 193 -0.25 2.16 -35.61
CA GLU A 193 -0.99 1.02 -36.18
C GLU A 193 -1.02 1.06 -37.73
N TYR A 194 -1.06 2.25 -38.34
CA TYR A 194 -1.02 2.40 -39.78
C TYR A 194 0.34 2.04 -40.42
N THR A 195 1.40 1.86 -39.60
CA THR A 195 2.72 1.55 -40.10
C THR A 195 3.03 0.06 -40.15
N GLY A 196 2.13 -0.79 -39.63
CA GLY A 196 2.26 -2.26 -39.57
C GLY A 196 2.29 -2.79 -38.12
N PRO A 197 2.61 -4.08 -37.94
CA PRO A 197 2.60 -4.69 -36.62
C PRO A 197 3.49 -3.99 -35.60
N LEU A 198 2.97 -3.77 -34.42
CA LEU A 198 3.65 -3.06 -33.35
C LEU A 198 4.41 -4.02 -32.39
N ASN A 199 5.60 -3.62 -32.02
CA ASN A 199 6.31 -4.18 -30.88
C ASN A 199 6.31 -3.13 -29.76
N MET A 200 5.60 -3.39 -28.67
CA MET A 200 5.37 -2.43 -27.60
C MET A 200 5.91 -2.96 -26.28
N GLY A 201 6.65 -2.12 -25.57
CA GLY A 201 7.04 -2.33 -24.18
C GLY A 201 6.17 -1.47 -23.24
N VAL A 202 5.75 -2.01 -22.12
CA VAL A 202 4.96 -1.30 -21.11
C VAL A 202 5.55 -1.56 -19.74
N ILE A 203 5.98 -0.53 -19.07
CA ILE A 203 6.49 -0.54 -17.70
C ILE A 203 5.29 -0.25 -16.78
N GLY A 204 4.88 -1.26 -16.01
CA GLY A 204 3.61 -1.30 -15.30
C GLY A 204 2.52 -2.02 -16.10
N LEU A 205 1.61 -2.70 -15.41
CA LEU A 205 0.50 -3.45 -16.03
C LEU A 205 -0.86 -2.81 -15.71
N GLY A 206 -1.08 -2.46 -14.45
CA GLY A 206 -2.37 -2.02 -13.96
C GLY A 206 -3.49 -3.02 -14.30
N ALA A 207 -4.62 -2.53 -14.80
CA ALA A 207 -5.71 -3.37 -15.28
C ALA A 207 -5.45 -4.02 -16.67
N GLY A 208 -4.30 -3.73 -17.29
CA GLY A 208 -3.97 -4.19 -18.64
C GLY A 208 -4.59 -3.34 -19.76
N THR A 209 -5.00 -2.12 -19.49
CA THR A 209 -5.75 -1.26 -20.42
C THR A 209 -5.06 -1.07 -21.77
N ILE A 210 -3.73 -0.96 -21.79
CA ILE A 210 -2.94 -0.82 -23.04
C ILE A 210 -3.11 -2.01 -23.97
N ALA A 211 -3.40 -3.21 -23.43
CA ALA A 211 -3.65 -4.40 -24.26
C ALA A 211 -4.86 -4.26 -25.20
N ALA A 212 -5.77 -3.30 -24.92
CA ALA A 212 -6.91 -2.98 -25.80
C ALA A 212 -6.51 -2.46 -27.18
N TYR A 213 -5.27 -1.97 -27.32
CA TYR A 213 -4.72 -1.52 -28.61
C TYR A 213 -4.11 -2.64 -29.46
N GLY A 214 -4.01 -3.86 -28.90
CA GLY A 214 -3.31 -4.94 -29.56
C GLY A 214 -4.07 -5.54 -30.73
N GLU A 215 -3.46 -5.48 -31.91
CA GLU A 215 -3.95 -6.06 -33.14
C GLU A 215 -3.21 -7.36 -33.51
N LYS A 216 -3.73 -8.06 -34.51
CA LYS A 216 -3.14 -9.31 -34.97
C LYS A 216 -1.73 -9.07 -35.57
N GLY A 217 -0.76 -9.75 -35.03
CA GLY A 217 0.65 -9.60 -35.43
C GLY A 217 1.47 -8.75 -34.46
N ASP A 218 0.83 -8.00 -33.58
CA ASP A 218 1.52 -7.21 -32.55
C ASP A 218 2.15 -8.08 -31.47
N VAL A 219 3.21 -7.55 -30.84
CA VAL A 219 3.87 -8.14 -29.67
C VAL A 219 3.95 -7.13 -28.57
N PHE A 220 3.24 -7.36 -27.48
CA PHE A 220 3.21 -6.49 -26.31
C PHE A 220 3.91 -7.16 -25.12
N ARG A 221 4.85 -6.45 -24.52
CA ARG A 221 5.60 -6.88 -23.32
C ARG A 221 5.30 -5.96 -22.16
N PHE A 222 4.61 -6.49 -21.14
CA PHE A 222 4.36 -5.79 -19.89
C PHE A 222 5.41 -6.22 -18.87
N TYR A 223 6.02 -5.26 -18.19
CA TYR A 223 6.93 -5.47 -17.07
C TYR A 223 6.20 -5.07 -15.80
N GLU A 224 6.03 -6.01 -14.86
CA GLU A 224 5.20 -5.80 -13.66
C GLU A 224 5.89 -6.40 -12.44
N ILE A 225 6.11 -5.56 -11.41
CA ILE A 225 6.79 -5.98 -10.19
C ILE A 225 5.89 -6.82 -9.28
N ASN A 226 4.57 -6.53 -9.26
CA ASN A 226 3.63 -7.14 -8.34
C ASN A 226 2.89 -8.32 -8.98
N PRO A 227 3.17 -9.57 -8.59
CA PRO A 227 2.49 -10.74 -9.15
C PRO A 227 0.96 -10.74 -8.89
N ALA A 228 0.49 -10.03 -7.85
CA ALA A 228 -0.93 -9.91 -7.59
C ALA A 228 -1.63 -9.03 -8.62
N VAL A 229 -0.97 -7.98 -9.16
CA VAL A 229 -1.49 -7.17 -10.27
C VAL A 229 -1.71 -8.03 -11.50
N LYS A 230 -0.71 -8.84 -11.90
CA LYS A 230 -0.83 -9.78 -13.02
C LYS A 230 -2.02 -10.73 -12.84
N LYS A 231 -2.17 -11.31 -11.64
CA LYS A 231 -3.27 -12.21 -11.33
C LYS A 231 -4.62 -11.50 -11.46
N ILE A 232 -4.76 -10.33 -10.86
CA ILE A 232 -5.99 -9.54 -10.89
C ILE A 232 -6.32 -9.11 -12.33
N ALA A 233 -5.35 -8.59 -13.09
CA ALA A 233 -5.56 -8.19 -14.48
C ALA A 233 -6.06 -9.33 -15.36
N SER A 234 -5.57 -10.57 -15.13
CA SER A 234 -5.98 -11.74 -15.90
C SER A 234 -7.33 -12.34 -15.47
N GLU A 235 -7.67 -12.27 -14.17
CA GLU A 235 -8.87 -12.93 -13.63
C GLU A 235 -10.10 -12.01 -13.59
N TYR A 236 -9.90 -10.70 -13.38
CA TYR A 236 -10.99 -9.75 -13.15
C TYR A 236 -11.21 -8.79 -14.32
N PHE A 237 -10.24 -8.66 -15.23
CA PHE A 237 -10.34 -7.80 -16.41
C PHE A 237 -10.23 -8.60 -17.68
N TYR A 238 -10.72 -8.05 -18.78
CA TYR A 238 -10.75 -8.72 -20.07
C TYR A 238 -9.68 -8.22 -21.05
N PHE A 239 -9.01 -7.10 -20.79
CA PHE A 239 -8.09 -6.48 -21.72
C PHE A 239 -7.00 -7.41 -22.23
N LEU A 240 -6.36 -8.17 -21.32
CA LEU A 240 -5.30 -9.11 -21.70
C LEU A 240 -5.86 -10.28 -22.55
N ASN A 241 -7.02 -10.81 -22.17
CA ASN A 241 -7.64 -11.98 -22.82
C ASN A 241 -8.32 -11.62 -24.15
N ASP A 242 -8.83 -10.39 -24.28
CA ASP A 242 -9.53 -9.91 -25.49
C ASP A 242 -8.59 -9.30 -26.52
N SER A 243 -7.32 -9.06 -26.18
CA SER A 243 -6.31 -8.54 -27.08
C SER A 243 -5.98 -9.49 -28.20
N LEU A 244 -5.77 -8.97 -29.39
CA LEU A 244 -5.32 -9.76 -30.56
C LEU A 244 -3.78 -9.85 -30.64
N ALA A 245 -3.06 -9.05 -29.85
CA ALA A 245 -1.61 -9.08 -29.77
C ALA A 245 -1.08 -10.34 -29.06
N ASN A 246 0.16 -10.70 -29.35
CA ASN A 246 0.92 -11.66 -28.55
C ASN A 246 1.42 -10.98 -27.27
N ILE A 247 0.73 -11.24 -26.15
CA ILE A 247 1.03 -10.60 -24.87
C ILE A 247 1.99 -11.45 -24.03
N LYS A 248 3.04 -10.79 -23.52
CA LYS A 248 3.94 -11.33 -22.51
C LYS A 248 3.97 -10.45 -21.28
N VAL A 249 3.72 -11.02 -20.10
CA VAL A 249 3.87 -10.33 -18.81
C VAL A 249 5.09 -10.88 -18.09
N ILE A 250 6.12 -10.04 -17.97
CA ILE A 250 7.40 -10.32 -17.32
C ILE A 250 7.31 -9.83 -15.87
N LEU A 251 7.39 -10.78 -14.93
CA LEU A 251 7.36 -10.45 -13.50
C LEU A 251 8.75 -10.10 -12.99
N GLY A 252 8.81 -9.04 -12.18
CA GLY A 252 10.01 -8.53 -11.52
C GLY A 252 10.15 -7.02 -11.67
N ASP A 253 11.17 -6.46 -11.02
CA ASP A 253 11.53 -5.05 -11.19
C ASP A 253 11.75 -4.74 -12.68
N GLU A 254 11.07 -3.70 -13.16
CA GLU A 254 10.95 -3.37 -14.57
C GLU A 254 12.31 -2.97 -15.17
N ARG A 255 13.06 -2.13 -14.45
CA ARG A 255 14.38 -1.69 -14.86
C ARG A 255 15.35 -2.87 -14.91
N ILE A 256 15.37 -3.69 -13.87
CA ILE A 256 16.24 -4.89 -13.81
C ILE A 256 15.88 -5.86 -14.94
N SER A 257 14.58 -6.04 -15.20
CA SER A 257 14.09 -6.91 -16.28
C SER A 257 14.50 -6.41 -17.65
N LEU A 258 14.38 -5.11 -17.92
CA LEU A 258 14.86 -4.48 -19.14
C LEU A 258 16.39 -4.63 -19.29
N GLU A 259 17.17 -4.36 -18.24
CA GLU A 259 18.63 -4.51 -18.26
C GLU A 259 19.05 -5.96 -18.54
N ARG A 260 18.38 -6.93 -17.91
CA ARG A 260 18.64 -8.36 -18.14
C ARG A 260 18.36 -8.76 -19.58
N GLU A 261 17.16 -8.43 -20.10
CA GLU A 261 16.81 -8.75 -21.48
C GLU A 261 17.76 -8.08 -22.48
N ARG A 262 18.26 -6.87 -22.21
CA ARG A 262 19.26 -6.22 -23.04
C ARG A 262 20.55 -7.03 -23.13
N ARG A 263 21.01 -7.57 -22.01
CA ARG A 263 22.24 -8.37 -21.96
C ARG A 263 22.09 -9.72 -22.64
N GLU A 264 20.92 -10.34 -22.53
CA GLU A 264 20.65 -11.69 -23.02
C GLU A 264 20.25 -11.71 -24.50
N HIS A 265 19.48 -10.71 -24.94
CA HIS A 265 18.77 -10.75 -26.22
C HIS A 265 18.96 -9.48 -27.06
N GLY A 266 19.75 -8.52 -26.60
CA GLY A 266 19.89 -7.22 -27.25
C GLY A 266 18.67 -6.31 -27.04
N SER A 267 18.50 -5.32 -27.93
CA SER A 267 17.34 -4.42 -27.91
C SER A 267 16.11 -5.10 -28.51
N GLN A 268 14.96 -4.98 -27.87
CA GLN A 268 13.67 -5.43 -28.42
C GLN A 268 13.16 -4.54 -29.55
N GLN A 269 13.78 -3.40 -29.78
CA GLN A 269 13.38 -2.47 -30.86
C GLN A 269 11.90 -2.07 -30.78
N PHE A 270 11.46 -1.59 -29.59
CA PHE A 270 10.10 -1.17 -29.37
C PHE A 270 9.71 0.01 -30.26
N HIS A 271 8.55 -0.04 -30.88
CA HIS A 271 7.91 1.09 -31.53
C HIS A 271 7.43 2.11 -30.52
N ILE A 272 6.87 1.61 -29.40
CA ILE A 272 6.47 2.40 -28.24
C ILE A 272 7.01 1.72 -26.99
N LEU A 273 7.60 2.50 -26.10
CA LEU A 273 7.86 2.11 -24.71
C LEU A 273 7.05 3.04 -23.81
N ALA A 274 6.00 2.49 -23.19
CA ALA A 274 5.19 3.22 -22.24
C ALA A 274 5.75 3.04 -20.82
N VAL A 275 5.85 4.12 -20.04
CA VAL A 275 6.25 4.11 -18.63
C VAL A 275 5.05 4.55 -17.82
N ASP A 276 4.40 3.59 -17.15
CA ASP A 276 3.18 3.76 -16.36
C ASP A 276 3.24 2.98 -15.05
N ALA A 277 4.42 2.88 -14.44
CA ALA A 277 4.58 2.27 -13.14
C ALA A 277 4.42 3.32 -12.05
N PHE A 278 3.47 3.07 -11.14
CA PHE A 278 3.21 3.90 -9.99
C PHE A 278 3.27 3.07 -8.70
N SER A 279 3.80 3.65 -7.64
CA SER A 279 3.69 3.16 -6.28
C SER A 279 2.92 4.22 -5.50
N ASN A 280 1.69 3.90 -5.11
CA ASN A 280 0.69 4.87 -4.67
C ASN A 280 0.46 5.95 -5.76
N ASP A 281 0.71 7.24 -5.44
CA ASP A 281 0.44 8.37 -6.34
C ASP A 281 1.69 8.88 -7.09
N ALA A 282 2.82 8.19 -7.01
CA ALA A 282 4.07 8.66 -7.62
C ALA A 282 4.82 7.54 -8.36
N PRO A 283 5.46 7.85 -9.50
CA PRO A 283 6.38 6.92 -10.15
C PRO A 283 7.58 6.62 -9.23
N PRO A 284 8.04 5.36 -9.16
CA PRO A 284 9.23 5.01 -8.41
C PRO A 284 10.47 5.78 -8.92
N ALA A 285 11.19 6.44 -8.01
CA ALA A 285 12.28 7.34 -8.37
C ALA A 285 13.38 6.66 -9.24
N HIS A 286 13.65 5.36 -9.02
CA HIS A 286 14.66 4.61 -9.79
C HIS A 286 14.25 4.41 -11.26
N LEU A 287 12.99 4.57 -11.63
CA LEU A 287 12.49 4.53 -13.01
C LEU A 287 12.61 5.88 -13.73
N LEU A 288 12.84 6.97 -13.00
CA LEU A 288 12.93 8.32 -13.54
C LEU A 288 14.38 8.87 -13.54
N THR A 289 15.38 8.01 -13.35
CA THR A 289 16.78 8.43 -13.37
C THR A 289 17.33 8.57 -14.79
N LYS A 290 18.40 9.33 -14.96
CA LYS A 290 19.12 9.47 -16.24
C LYS A 290 19.50 8.11 -16.84
N GLU A 291 19.92 7.18 -15.98
CA GLU A 291 20.31 5.82 -16.38
C GLU A 291 19.12 5.01 -16.88
N SER A 292 17.94 5.18 -16.26
CA SER A 292 16.71 4.55 -16.72
C SER A 292 16.27 5.08 -18.08
N PHE A 293 16.30 6.41 -18.27
CA PHE A 293 16.00 6.99 -19.58
C PHE A 293 16.99 6.54 -20.66
N ALA A 294 18.30 6.49 -20.35
CA ALA A 294 19.29 5.94 -21.27
C ALA A 294 18.97 4.49 -21.67
N LEU A 295 18.55 3.66 -20.68
CA LEU A 295 18.10 2.30 -20.93
C LEU A 295 16.86 2.28 -21.84
N TYR A 296 15.86 3.11 -21.58
CA TYR A 296 14.62 3.18 -22.35
C TYR A 296 14.90 3.53 -23.82
N PHE A 297 15.71 4.55 -24.09
CA PHE A 297 16.10 4.92 -25.46
C PHE A 297 16.85 3.80 -26.17
N HIS A 298 17.70 3.05 -25.47
CA HIS A 298 18.36 1.88 -26.05
C HIS A 298 17.40 0.72 -26.39
N ARG A 299 16.20 0.69 -25.80
CA ARG A 299 15.19 -0.34 -26.07
C ARG A 299 14.27 0.03 -27.23
N LEU A 300 14.21 1.29 -27.58
CA LEU A 300 13.45 1.78 -28.72
C LEU A 300 14.15 1.45 -30.03
N ARG A 301 13.36 1.29 -31.07
CA ARG A 301 13.84 1.32 -32.47
C ARG A 301 14.19 2.75 -32.85
N GLU A 302 14.84 2.92 -33.99
CA GLU A 302 14.96 4.23 -34.65
C GLU A 302 13.55 4.80 -34.89
N ASN A 303 13.31 6.03 -34.51
CA ASN A 303 11.99 6.69 -34.51
C ASN A 303 10.92 6.04 -33.60
N GLY A 304 11.35 5.25 -32.61
CA GLY A 304 10.45 4.75 -31.55
C GLY A 304 10.07 5.84 -30.57
N VAL A 305 8.91 5.71 -29.93
CA VAL A 305 8.33 6.70 -29.03
C VAL A 305 8.44 6.24 -27.59
N LEU A 306 8.97 7.09 -26.71
CA LEU A 306 8.89 6.94 -25.26
C LEU A 306 7.66 7.72 -24.76
N ALA A 307 6.69 7.01 -24.21
CA ALA A 307 5.49 7.59 -23.62
C ALA A 307 5.55 7.47 -22.10
N VAL A 308 5.73 8.57 -21.38
CA VAL A 308 5.84 8.58 -19.92
C VAL A 308 4.58 9.17 -19.32
N ASN A 309 3.91 8.41 -18.47
CA ASN A 309 2.82 8.92 -17.65
C ASN A 309 3.40 9.65 -16.43
N ILE A 310 3.21 10.95 -16.37
CA ILE A 310 3.69 11.82 -15.29
C ILE A 310 2.55 12.50 -14.57
N THR A 311 1.36 11.91 -14.59
CA THR A 311 0.16 12.49 -13.97
C THR A 311 0.39 12.72 -12.49
N ASN A 312 0.27 13.96 -12.05
CA ASN A 312 0.25 14.33 -10.64
C ASN A 312 -0.74 15.48 -10.45
N ALA A 313 -1.76 15.28 -9.61
CA ALA A 313 -2.81 16.26 -9.38
C ALA A 313 -2.36 17.49 -8.56
N HIS A 314 -1.20 17.43 -7.91
CA HIS A 314 -0.79 18.39 -6.88
C HIS A 314 0.51 19.14 -7.18
N LEU A 315 1.26 18.73 -8.20
CA LEU A 315 2.55 19.34 -8.54
C LEU A 315 2.50 19.98 -9.93
N ASP A 316 3.10 21.14 -10.06
CA ASP A 316 3.44 21.71 -11.36
C ASP A 316 4.64 20.93 -11.93
N LEU A 317 4.37 20.13 -12.95
CA LEU A 317 5.39 19.28 -13.61
C LEU A 317 6.06 19.99 -14.79
N SER A 318 5.69 21.23 -15.11
CA SER A 318 6.29 22.03 -16.19
C SER A 318 7.82 22.05 -16.16
N PRO A 319 8.50 22.07 -14.98
CA PRO A 319 9.95 22.00 -14.93
C PRO A 319 10.57 20.65 -15.31
N VAL A 320 9.75 19.58 -15.39
CA VAL A 320 10.19 18.20 -15.65
C VAL A 320 9.88 17.78 -17.08
N VAL A 321 8.98 18.48 -17.74
CA VAL A 321 8.53 18.26 -19.11
C VAL A 321 9.26 19.20 -20.04
#